data_83dd9b2bb66839ea66a6912d725c7b48
#
_entry.id   83dd9b2bb66839ea66a6912d725c7b48
#
_cell.length_a   1.000
_cell.length_b   1.000
_cell.length_c   1.000
_cell.angle_alpha   90.00
_cell.angle_beta   90.00
_cell.angle_gamma   90.00
#
_symmetry.space_group_name_H-M   'P 1'
#
loop_
_entity.id
_entity.type
_entity.pdbx_description
1 polymer ?
#
loop_
_entity_poly.entity_id
_entity_poly.type
_entity_poly.pdbx_seq_one_letter_code
_entity_poly.pdbx_strand_id
1 'polypeptide(L)'
;MKPKLMAGNIHSDDRGKIFHINNFDLTPVKRMYAIENINTNHYRGWKGHLIENRWFYCQIGEIEVQVVSVECFQKKEPKIETFNLTEKNLNVLFVPKGFATLIKQNQDKSRVVAMSDYLLGESNDENLRWDSKFFKK
;
A
#
# COMPACT_ATOMS: atom_id res chain seq x y z
N MET A 1 -6.57 -11.91 9.19
CA MET A 1 -5.63 -11.91 8.04
C MET A 1 -4.53 -10.92 8.33
N LYS A 2 -3.39 -11.13 7.74
CA LYS A 2 -2.22 -10.27 7.91
C LYS A 2 -1.82 -9.62 6.58
N PRO A 3 -1.12 -8.48 6.63
CA PRO A 3 -0.50 -7.93 5.42
C PRO A 3 0.39 -8.96 4.75
N LYS A 4 0.36 -8.98 3.43
CA LYS A 4 1.06 -9.99 2.65
C LYS A 4 1.62 -9.38 1.38
N LEU A 5 2.91 -9.62 1.13
CA LEU A 5 3.53 -9.25 -0.14
C LEU A 5 3.39 -10.43 -1.13
N MET A 6 2.73 -10.17 -2.24
CA MET A 6 2.59 -11.12 -3.34
C MET A 6 3.65 -10.79 -4.37
N ALA A 7 4.61 -11.70 -4.57
CA ALA A 7 5.71 -11.47 -5.49
C ALA A 7 5.31 -11.81 -6.92
N GLY A 8 5.62 -10.88 -7.83
CA GLY A 8 5.52 -11.12 -9.26
C GLY A 8 6.83 -11.64 -9.84
N ASN A 9 6.83 -11.81 -11.15
CA ASN A 9 7.98 -12.29 -11.91
C ASN A 9 8.16 -11.45 -13.17
N ILE A 10 9.31 -11.63 -13.80
CA ILE A 10 9.66 -10.95 -15.04
C ILE A 10 10.03 -11.99 -16.08
N HIS A 11 9.41 -11.91 -17.25
CA HIS A 11 9.83 -12.66 -18.44
C HIS A 11 10.56 -11.69 -19.38
N SER A 12 11.75 -12.07 -19.81
CA SER A 12 12.56 -11.24 -20.72
C SER A 12 12.88 -12.02 -21.97
N ASP A 13 12.78 -11.35 -23.12
CA ASP A 13 13.25 -11.87 -24.42
C ASP A 13 13.79 -10.71 -25.26
N ASP A 14 14.07 -10.97 -26.55
CA ASP A 14 14.63 -9.97 -27.46
C ASP A 14 13.68 -8.81 -27.77
N ARG A 15 12.39 -8.94 -27.46
CA ARG A 15 11.39 -7.87 -27.65
C ARG A 15 11.28 -6.94 -26.47
N GLY A 16 11.74 -7.36 -25.25
CA GLY A 16 11.62 -6.61 -24.02
C GLY A 16 11.23 -7.48 -22.84
N LYS A 17 10.48 -6.90 -21.90
CA LYS A 17 10.14 -7.55 -20.65
C LYS A 17 8.64 -7.55 -20.42
N ILE A 18 8.14 -8.63 -19.81
CA ILE A 18 6.80 -8.71 -19.27
C ILE A 18 6.92 -8.84 -17.75
N PHE A 19 6.37 -7.86 -17.05
CA PHE A 19 6.22 -7.92 -15.60
C PHE A 19 4.85 -8.53 -15.33
N HIS A 20 4.81 -9.63 -14.60
CA HIS A 20 3.54 -10.32 -14.38
C HIS A 20 3.42 -10.85 -12.94
N ILE A 21 2.19 -11.00 -12.51
CA ILE A 21 1.83 -11.62 -11.25
C ILE A 21 0.60 -12.50 -11.51
N ASN A 22 0.82 -13.81 -11.62
CA ASN A 22 -0.21 -14.74 -12.09
C ASN A 22 -1.05 -15.34 -10.97
N ASN A 23 -0.69 -15.08 -9.72
CA ASN A 23 -1.40 -15.59 -8.55
C ASN A 23 -2.19 -14.49 -7.82
N PHE A 24 -2.43 -13.36 -8.46
CA PHE A 24 -3.24 -12.27 -7.92
C PHE A 24 -4.61 -12.28 -8.61
N ASP A 25 -5.63 -12.69 -7.86
CA ASP A 25 -7.01 -12.66 -8.33
C ASP A 25 -7.60 -11.26 -8.09
N LEU A 26 -7.92 -10.56 -9.17
CA LEU A 26 -8.46 -9.20 -9.13
C LEU A 26 -9.97 -9.15 -8.92
N THR A 27 -10.64 -10.31 -8.82
CA THR A 27 -12.10 -10.37 -8.69
C THR A 27 -12.66 -9.46 -7.59
N PRO A 28 -12.07 -9.37 -6.38
CA PRO A 28 -12.59 -8.50 -5.34
C PRO A 28 -12.29 -7.02 -5.55
N VAL A 29 -11.40 -6.66 -6.47
CA VAL A 29 -11.00 -5.27 -6.67
C VAL A 29 -12.07 -4.51 -7.43
N LYS A 30 -12.56 -3.40 -6.86
CA LYS A 30 -13.61 -2.58 -7.45
C LYS A 30 -13.17 -1.18 -7.81
N ARG A 31 -12.05 -0.71 -7.28
CA ARG A 31 -11.59 0.65 -7.48
C ARG A 31 -10.07 0.72 -7.42
N MET A 32 -9.49 1.59 -8.23
CA MET A 32 -8.06 1.90 -8.12
C MET A 32 -7.81 3.39 -8.27
N TYR A 33 -6.72 3.85 -7.67
CA TYR A 33 -6.22 5.22 -7.80
C TYR A 33 -4.71 5.22 -7.61
N ALA A 34 -4.07 6.31 -8.01
CA ALA A 34 -2.62 6.45 -7.88
C ALA A 34 -2.29 7.61 -6.95
N ILE A 35 -1.21 7.47 -6.20
CA ILE A 35 -0.73 8.48 -5.26
C ILE A 35 0.70 8.86 -5.67
N GLU A 36 0.92 10.17 -5.83
CA GLU A 36 2.25 10.76 -5.91
C GLU A 36 2.36 11.76 -4.77
N ASN A 37 3.37 11.63 -3.91
CA ASN A 37 3.66 12.65 -2.93
C ASN A 37 4.47 13.78 -3.61
N ILE A 38 4.36 14.99 -3.08
CA ILE A 38 5.01 16.15 -3.67
C ILE A 38 6.54 16.01 -3.69
N ASN A 39 7.10 15.33 -2.70
CA ASN A 39 8.52 14.99 -2.62
C ASN A 39 8.75 13.89 -1.59
N THR A 40 10.04 13.54 -1.34
CA THR A 40 10.40 12.47 -0.41
C THR A 40 10.19 12.84 1.07
N ASN A 41 9.88 14.09 1.39
CA ASN A 41 9.70 14.55 2.76
C ASN A 41 8.24 14.52 3.23
N HIS A 42 7.31 14.20 2.33
CA HIS A 42 5.88 14.15 2.65
C HIS A 42 5.42 12.71 2.76
N TYR A 43 4.61 12.44 3.79
CA TYR A 43 4.05 11.12 4.07
C TYR A 43 2.53 11.18 3.98
N ARG A 44 1.93 10.10 3.47
CA ARG A 44 0.47 9.92 3.50
C ARG A 44 0.10 8.91 4.56
N GLY A 45 -0.63 9.34 5.57
CA GLY A 45 -1.10 8.52 6.67
C GLY A 45 -0.70 9.14 8.00
N TRP A 46 -0.88 8.47 9.02
CA TRP A 46 -1.49 7.12 9.10
C TRP A 46 -2.97 7.18 8.76
N LYS A 47 -3.39 6.27 7.93
CA LYS A 47 -4.81 6.12 7.57
C LYS A 47 -5.23 4.67 7.75
N GLY A 48 -6.27 4.46 8.55
CA GLY A 48 -6.78 3.14 8.87
C GLY A 48 -8.11 2.84 8.20
N HIS A 49 -8.34 1.57 7.93
CA HIS A 49 -9.57 1.05 7.36
C HIS A 49 -10.05 -0.16 8.14
N LEU A 50 -11.30 -0.13 8.58
CA LEU A 50 -11.90 -1.25 9.31
C LEU A 50 -12.74 -2.17 8.43
N ILE A 51 -13.08 -1.72 7.23
CA ILE A 51 -13.99 -2.45 6.32
C ILE A 51 -13.30 -2.79 5.01
N GLU A 52 -12.56 -1.86 4.42
CA GLU A 52 -11.94 -2.04 3.13
C GLU A 52 -10.65 -2.85 3.22
N ASN A 53 -10.51 -3.80 2.29
CA ASN A 53 -9.22 -4.43 1.98
C ASN A 53 -8.55 -3.61 0.88
N ARG A 54 -7.23 -3.53 0.91
CA ARG A 54 -6.45 -2.68 0.02
C ARG A 54 -5.28 -3.46 -0.58
N TRP A 55 -4.92 -3.07 -1.80
CA TRP A 55 -3.75 -3.61 -2.51
C TRP A 55 -2.92 -2.47 -3.06
N PHE A 56 -1.60 -2.61 -3.03
CA PHE A 56 -0.68 -1.56 -3.49
C PHE A 56 0.41 -2.15 -4.36
N TYR A 57 0.75 -1.45 -5.44
CA TYR A 57 1.98 -1.74 -6.16
C TYR A 57 2.65 -0.44 -6.60
N CYS A 58 3.99 -0.49 -6.77
CA CYS A 58 4.76 0.67 -7.22
C CYS A 58 4.82 0.71 -8.74
N GLN A 59 4.22 1.72 -9.33
CA GLN A 59 4.21 1.91 -10.78
C GLN A 59 5.46 2.60 -11.27
N ILE A 60 5.93 3.61 -10.53
CA ILE A 60 7.10 4.43 -10.86
C ILE A 60 7.91 4.63 -9.58
N GLY A 61 9.23 4.49 -9.68
CA GLY A 61 10.14 4.82 -8.60
C GLY A 61 10.21 3.80 -7.51
N GLU A 62 10.20 4.27 -6.26
CA GLU A 62 10.36 3.43 -5.08
C GLU A 62 9.51 3.97 -3.94
N ILE A 63 8.71 3.09 -3.36
CA ILE A 63 7.72 3.42 -2.33
C ILE A 63 7.96 2.56 -1.09
N GLU A 64 7.92 3.19 0.07
CA GLU A 64 7.87 2.50 1.35
C GLU A 64 6.45 2.58 1.90
N VAL A 65 5.88 1.43 2.27
CA VAL A 65 4.59 1.35 2.94
C VAL A 65 4.80 0.74 4.31
N GLN A 66 4.51 1.51 5.35
CA GLN A 66 4.50 1.01 6.72
C GLN A 66 3.07 0.61 7.07
N VAL A 67 2.93 -0.53 7.72
CA VAL A 67 1.63 -1.10 8.05
C VAL A 67 1.59 -1.47 9.53
N VAL A 68 0.51 -1.09 10.19
CA VAL A 68 0.31 -1.40 11.60
C VAL A 68 -1.15 -1.71 11.85
N SER A 69 -1.45 -2.62 12.78
CA SER A 69 -2.82 -2.87 13.21
C SER A 69 -3.41 -1.60 13.83
N VAL A 70 -4.66 -1.31 13.53
CA VAL A 70 -5.38 -0.17 14.12
C VAL A 70 -5.37 -0.23 15.65
N GLU A 71 -5.41 -1.42 16.24
CA GLU A 71 -5.36 -1.58 17.70
C GLU A 71 -4.07 -1.03 18.29
N CYS A 72 -2.98 -1.02 17.57
CA CYS A 72 -1.68 -0.53 18.08
C CYS A 72 -1.68 0.95 18.42
N PHE A 73 -2.58 1.73 17.82
CA PHE A 73 -2.70 3.15 18.17
C PHE A 73 -3.25 3.34 19.59
N GLN A 74 -4.14 2.45 20.05
CA GLN A 74 -4.67 2.51 21.41
C GLN A 74 -3.65 2.00 22.41
N LYS A 75 -2.95 0.94 22.08
CA LYS A 75 -1.99 0.29 23.00
C LYS A 75 -0.66 1.04 23.09
N LYS A 76 -0.38 1.97 22.18
CA LYS A 76 0.89 2.69 22.07
C LYS A 76 2.11 1.76 21.97
N GLU A 77 1.88 0.54 21.51
CA GLU A 77 2.94 -0.45 21.27
C GLU A 77 2.98 -0.76 19.78
N PRO A 78 3.75 0.01 18.99
CA PRO A 78 3.75 -0.17 17.55
C PRO A 78 4.44 -1.48 17.17
N LYS A 79 3.75 -2.28 16.39
CA LYS A 79 4.32 -3.43 15.70
C LYS A 79 4.25 -3.12 14.21
N ILE A 80 5.18 -2.30 13.75
CA ILE A 80 5.18 -1.79 12.39
C ILE A 80 5.90 -2.77 11.49
N GLU A 81 5.22 -3.17 10.40
CA GLU A 81 5.86 -3.87 9.29
C GLU A 81 6.14 -2.87 8.17
N THR A 82 7.31 -2.96 7.57
CA THR A 82 7.73 -2.08 6.49
C THR A 82 7.89 -2.88 5.21
N PHE A 83 7.25 -2.42 4.14
CA PHE A 83 7.33 -3.04 2.83
C PHE A 83 7.90 -2.02 1.83
N ASN A 84 8.90 -2.45 1.06
CA ASN A 84 9.49 -1.62 0.02
C ASN A 84 9.02 -2.13 -1.34
N LEU A 85 8.42 -1.24 -2.13
CA LEU A 85 7.91 -1.54 -3.45
C LEU A 85 8.68 -0.73 -4.47
N THR A 86 9.10 -1.34 -5.58
CA THR A 86 9.86 -0.67 -6.63
C THR A 86 9.23 -0.92 -8.00
N GLU A 87 9.51 -0.02 -8.95
CA GLU A 87 9.09 -0.20 -10.33
C GLU A 87 9.81 -1.36 -11.03
N LYS A 88 10.91 -1.85 -10.44
CA LYS A 88 11.71 -2.94 -11.02
C LYS A 88 11.04 -4.30 -10.88
N ASN A 89 10.07 -4.43 -9.99
CA ASN A 89 9.34 -5.66 -9.75
C ASN A 89 7.85 -5.36 -9.68
N LEU A 90 7.04 -6.28 -10.19
CA LEU A 90 5.60 -6.19 -10.00
C LEU A 90 5.21 -7.00 -8.77
N ASN A 91 5.43 -6.41 -7.60
CA ASN A 91 5.01 -6.98 -6.33
C ASN A 91 3.78 -6.25 -5.83
N VAL A 92 2.80 -6.98 -5.33
CA VAL A 92 1.56 -6.40 -4.82
C VAL A 92 1.48 -6.64 -3.33
N LEU A 93 1.36 -5.54 -2.56
CA LEU A 93 1.14 -5.60 -1.13
C LEU A 93 -0.35 -5.64 -0.84
N PHE A 94 -0.80 -6.70 -0.18
CA PHE A 94 -2.16 -6.81 0.33
C PHE A 94 -2.20 -6.30 1.77
N VAL A 95 -3.07 -5.33 2.04
CA VAL A 95 -3.33 -4.81 3.39
C VAL A 95 -4.78 -5.09 3.73
N PRO A 96 -5.06 -6.06 4.61
CA PRO A 96 -6.43 -6.39 4.98
C PRO A 96 -7.06 -5.30 5.84
N LYS A 97 -8.38 -5.34 5.96
CA LYS A 97 -9.11 -4.49 6.90
C LYS A 97 -8.56 -4.65 8.31
N GLY A 98 -8.65 -3.60 9.12
CA GLY A 98 -8.12 -3.58 10.46
C GLY A 98 -6.69 -3.05 10.57
N PHE A 99 -6.13 -2.59 9.47
CA PHE A 99 -4.76 -2.05 9.42
C PHE A 99 -4.74 -0.62 8.92
N ALA A 100 -3.73 0.11 9.38
CA ALA A 100 -3.43 1.46 8.93
C ALA A 100 -2.12 1.47 8.14
N THR A 101 -2.01 2.41 7.21
CA THR A 101 -0.82 2.56 6.38
C THR A 101 -0.23 3.95 6.47
N LEU A 102 1.09 4.01 6.34
CA LEU A 102 1.85 5.24 6.15
C LEU A 102 2.70 5.06 4.90
N ILE A 103 2.48 5.92 3.92
CA ILE A 103 3.11 5.79 2.60
C ILE A 103 4.12 6.91 2.41
N LYS A 104 5.34 6.51 2.08
CA LYS A 104 6.46 7.41 1.81
C LYS A 104 7.08 7.03 0.48
N GLN A 105 7.42 8.02 -0.35
CA GLN A 105 8.24 7.74 -1.52
C GLN A 105 9.72 7.96 -1.20
N ASN A 106 10.55 7.03 -1.66
CA ASN A 106 11.99 7.07 -1.43
C ASN A 106 12.76 7.76 -2.57
N GLN A 107 12.09 8.01 -3.68
CA GLN A 107 12.61 8.77 -4.81
C GLN A 107 11.58 9.80 -5.23
N ASP A 108 12.03 10.93 -5.76
CA ASP A 108 11.14 11.89 -6.39
C ASP A 108 10.46 11.24 -7.60
N LYS A 109 9.25 11.70 -7.94
CA LYS A 109 8.45 11.19 -9.05
C LYS A 109 8.04 9.71 -8.89
N SER A 110 7.94 9.23 -7.67
CA SER A 110 7.40 7.90 -7.42
C SER A 110 5.89 7.92 -7.45
N ARG A 111 5.30 6.80 -7.88
CA ARG A 111 3.85 6.64 -7.92
C ARG A 111 3.47 5.26 -7.44
N VAL A 112 2.59 5.20 -6.45
CA VAL A 112 1.99 3.96 -5.98
C VAL A 112 0.55 3.89 -6.47
N VAL A 113 0.16 2.72 -6.96
CA VAL A 113 -1.23 2.43 -7.33
C VAL A 113 -1.88 1.70 -6.15
N ALA A 114 -3.00 2.23 -5.70
CA ALA A 114 -3.79 1.67 -4.61
C ALA A 114 -5.11 1.14 -5.16
N MET A 115 -5.53 -0.01 -4.66
CA MET A 115 -6.78 -0.66 -5.06
C MET A 115 -7.60 -0.98 -3.82
N SER A 116 -8.92 -0.99 -3.97
CA SER A 116 -9.86 -1.26 -2.89
C SER A 116 -10.95 -2.23 -3.38
N ASP A 117 -11.51 -2.99 -2.44
CA ASP A 117 -12.63 -3.89 -2.73
C ASP A 117 -14.00 -3.20 -2.59
N TYR A 118 -14.02 -1.87 -2.44
CA TYR A 118 -15.24 -1.07 -2.40
C TYR A 118 -15.13 0.10 -3.37
N LEU A 119 -16.26 0.49 -3.95
CA LEU A 119 -16.36 1.74 -4.68
C LEU A 119 -16.33 2.90 -3.69
N LEU A 120 -15.95 4.08 -4.19
CA LEU A 120 -15.82 5.26 -3.35
C LEU A 120 -17.16 5.57 -2.66
N GLY A 121 -17.11 5.69 -1.33
CA GLY A 121 -18.27 6.03 -0.51
C GLY A 121 -19.20 4.87 -0.19
N GLU A 122 -18.95 3.66 -0.71
CA GLU A 122 -19.85 2.51 -0.48
C GLU A 122 -19.52 1.70 0.77
N SER A 123 -18.29 1.78 1.26
CA SER A 123 -17.89 0.98 2.41
C SER A 123 -18.44 1.49 3.73
N ASN A 124 -18.82 2.75 3.81
CA ASN A 124 -19.11 3.43 5.07
C ASN A 124 -17.98 3.27 6.09
N ASP A 125 -16.76 3.11 5.60
CA ASP A 125 -15.59 2.92 6.44
C ASP A 125 -15.31 4.22 7.20
N GLU A 126 -15.01 4.09 8.48
CA GLU A 126 -14.63 5.25 9.27
C GLU A 126 -13.31 5.83 8.75
N ASN A 127 -13.25 7.14 8.67
CA ASN A 127 -12.06 7.84 8.21
C ASN A 127 -11.06 7.96 9.36
N LEU A 128 -10.42 6.85 9.72
CA LEU A 128 -9.47 6.78 10.81
C LEU A 128 -8.15 7.40 10.38
N ARG A 129 -7.74 8.46 11.07
CA ARG A 129 -6.51 9.16 10.76
C ARG A 129 -5.72 9.45 12.04
N TRP A 130 -4.41 9.33 11.93
CA TRP A 130 -3.48 9.72 12.99
C TRP A 130 -2.33 10.50 12.37
N ASP A 131 -1.67 11.31 13.19
CA ASP A 131 -0.49 12.07 12.74
C ASP A 131 0.59 11.10 12.22
N SER A 132 1.25 11.48 11.14
CA SER A 132 2.31 10.64 10.54
C SER A 132 3.46 10.37 11.51
N LYS A 133 3.63 11.21 12.53
CA LYS A 133 4.66 11.07 13.54
C LYS A 133 4.19 10.39 14.81
N PHE A 134 2.99 9.78 14.80
CA PHE A 134 2.36 9.22 15.99
C PHE A 134 3.29 8.28 16.77
N PHE A 135 4.03 7.41 16.08
CA PHE A 135 4.94 6.46 16.70
C PHE A 135 6.38 6.94 16.83
N LYS A 136 6.69 8.14 16.35
CA LYS A 136 8.03 8.70 16.48
C LYS A 136 8.18 9.38 17.84
N LYS A 137 9.32 9.14 18.46
CA LYS A 137 9.69 9.78 19.73
C LYS A 137 10.31 11.16 19.48
#